data_ba24b17f68fee7f4ebe0f7858e10fd7d
#
_entry.id   ba24b17f68fee7f4ebe0f7858e10fd7d
#
_cell.length_a   1.000
_cell.length_b   1.000
_cell.length_c   1.000
_cell.angle_alpha   90.00
_cell.angle_beta   90.00
_cell.angle_gamma   90.00
#
_symmetry.space_group_name_H-M   'P 1'
#
loop_
_entity.id
_entity.type
_entity.pdbx_description
1 polymer ?
#
loop_
_entity_poly.entity_id
_entity_poly.type
_entity_poly.pdbx_seq_one_letter_code
_entity_poly.pdbx_strand_id
1 'polypeptide(L)'
;MLFYKLLCMKLNLYSILLFLLLCFGWTKTLAQADVLVPKTTAQKAFKDGEWFEFRIHYGVFNASRVSLEITADTLDQVPVFHAKGYGRTTGLARLFFKVEDHYQSYFGQHDGLPRWFLRDIDEGGYTKDLEIFFDHETREAMVKDKKKKATSKHEINENAQDLISAFYYLRNFYDTTDIKKGESIELNMFFDQENYLFKLRFLGRETLETAFGKVRCLKLRPLVQSGRVFSEQESVTLWVSDDANKIPIRLRADLRVGSIDCDLEKFKNLQHPFEIVLN
;
A
#
# COMPACT_ATOMS: atom_id res chain seq x y z
N MET A 1 -19.57 -15.82 -23.60
CA MET A 1 -19.11 -14.61 -24.33
C MET A 1 -19.00 -13.36 -23.43
N LEU A 2 -19.81 -13.22 -22.38
CA LEU A 2 -19.72 -12.10 -21.40
C LEU A 2 -18.51 -12.26 -20.44
N PHE A 3 -18.20 -13.47 -20.05
CA PHE A 3 -17.06 -13.83 -19.18
C PHE A 3 -15.68 -13.56 -19.84
N TYR A 4 -15.59 -13.73 -21.15
CA TYR A 4 -14.37 -13.49 -21.93
C TYR A 4 -14.07 -11.99 -22.07
N LYS A 5 -15.10 -11.12 -22.12
CA LYS A 5 -14.92 -9.66 -22.16
C LYS A 5 -14.56 -9.04 -20.80
N LEU A 6 -14.96 -9.67 -19.71
CA LEU A 6 -14.54 -9.24 -18.34
C LEU A 6 -13.10 -9.67 -18.01
N LEU A 7 -12.65 -10.80 -18.57
CA LEU A 7 -11.29 -11.31 -18.36
C LEU A 7 -10.27 -10.66 -19.28
N CYS A 8 -10.69 -10.15 -20.45
CA CYS A 8 -9.82 -9.42 -21.40
C CYS A 8 -9.70 -7.92 -21.11
N MET A 9 -10.44 -7.37 -20.17
CA MET A 9 -10.02 -6.12 -19.54
C MET A 9 -8.77 -6.45 -18.72
N LYS A 10 -7.60 -6.08 -19.27
CA LYS A 10 -6.29 -6.15 -18.64
C LYS A 10 -6.37 -5.70 -17.17
N LEU A 11 -6.77 -6.62 -16.29
CA LEU A 11 -6.69 -6.48 -14.85
C LEU A 11 -5.23 -6.72 -14.46
N ASN A 12 -4.38 -5.79 -14.85
CA ASN A 12 -3.10 -5.63 -14.19
C ASN A 12 -3.36 -5.36 -12.72
N LEU A 13 -2.57 -5.91 -11.82
CA LEU A 13 -2.42 -5.36 -10.47
C LEU A 13 -2.10 -3.85 -10.58
N TYR A 14 -1.46 -3.45 -11.68
CA TYR A 14 -1.37 -2.09 -12.21
C TYR A 14 -2.75 -1.47 -12.44
N SER A 15 -3.74 -2.22 -12.90
CA SER A 15 -5.12 -1.73 -13.04
C SER A 15 -5.83 -1.69 -11.71
N ILE A 16 -5.46 -2.49 -10.73
CA ILE A 16 -6.02 -2.36 -9.36
C ILE A 16 -5.34 -1.18 -8.65
N LEU A 17 -4.04 -0.95 -8.83
CA LEU A 17 -3.35 0.27 -8.38
C LEU A 17 -3.55 1.45 -9.35
N LEU A 18 -3.65 1.22 -10.67
CA LEU A 18 -3.87 2.23 -11.71
C LEU A 18 -5.35 2.45 -12.03
N PHE A 19 -6.23 1.47 -11.75
CA PHE A 19 -7.69 1.69 -11.71
C PHE A 19 -8.08 2.62 -10.55
N LEU A 20 -7.20 2.76 -9.58
CA LEU A 20 -7.19 3.84 -8.60
C LEU A 20 -6.90 5.22 -9.23
N LEU A 21 -6.45 5.30 -10.48
CA LEU A 21 -5.94 6.54 -11.10
C LEU A 21 -6.83 7.12 -12.22
N LEU A 22 -7.88 6.46 -12.72
CA LEU A 22 -8.60 6.91 -13.92
C LEU A 22 -10.13 6.84 -13.78
N CYS A 23 -10.75 7.82 -13.09
CA CYS A 23 -12.15 8.21 -13.35
C CYS A 23 -12.29 9.73 -13.29
N PHE A 24 -12.57 10.30 -14.43
CA PHE A 24 -12.83 11.73 -14.68
C PHE A 24 -14.19 12.18 -14.12
N GLY A 25 -14.20 13.34 -13.47
CA GLY A 25 -15.28 14.31 -13.63
C GLY A 25 -16.11 14.70 -12.41
N TRP A 26 -16.08 15.97 -12.11
CA TRP A 26 -17.00 16.90 -11.42
C TRP A 26 -16.55 17.41 -10.06
N THR A 27 -16.25 18.70 -10.08
CA THR A 27 -15.81 19.51 -8.95
C THR A 27 -16.94 19.75 -7.95
N LYS A 28 -16.75 19.29 -6.72
CA LYS A 28 -17.37 19.90 -5.53
C LYS A 28 -16.25 20.50 -4.71
N THR A 29 -16.39 21.78 -4.37
CA THR A 29 -15.51 22.47 -3.41
C THR A 29 -15.61 21.71 -2.09
N LEU A 30 -14.57 20.93 -1.78
CA LEU A 30 -14.46 20.25 -0.49
C LEU A 30 -13.92 21.25 0.52
N ALA A 31 -14.59 21.37 1.65
CA ALA A 31 -14.04 22.03 2.82
C ALA A 31 -12.65 21.41 3.09
N GLN A 32 -11.67 22.27 3.35
CA GLN A 32 -10.31 21.86 3.66
C GLN A 32 -10.35 21.06 4.96
N ALA A 33 -10.30 19.74 4.84
CA ALA A 33 -10.24 18.86 6.00
C ALA A 33 -8.87 19.03 6.64
N ASP A 34 -8.81 19.03 7.96
CA ASP A 34 -7.53 19.08 8.68
C ASP A 34 -6.67 17.87 8.29
N VAL A 35 -5.38 18.12 8.09
CA VAL A 35 -4.39 17.12 7.70
C VAL A 35 -3.56 16.75 8.93
N LEU A 36 -3.47 15.45 9.22
CA LEU A 36 -2.59 14.98 10.28
C LEU A 36 -1.13 15.12 9.85
N VAL A 37 -0.32 15.67 10.76
CA VAL A 37 1.13 15.82 10.57
C VAL A 37 1.84 14.59 11.13
N PRO A 38 2.87 14.06 10.44
CA PRO A 38 3.65 12.95 10.98
C PRO A 38 4.40 13.36 12.25
N LYS A 39 4.53 12.43 13.18
CA LYS A 39 5.34 12.60 14.40
C LYS A 39 6.82 12.52 14.05
N THR A 40 7.64 13.27 14.80
CA THR A 40 9.11 13.21 14.66
C THR A 40 9.71 11.93 15.24
N THR A 41 8.97 11.21 16.09
CA THR A 41 9.43 9.96 16.72
C THR A 41 8.52 8.80 16.33
N ALA A 42 9.10 7.70 15.87
CA ALA A 42 8.39 6.48 15.52
C ALA A 42 7.66 5.85 16.71
N GLN A 43 6.45 5.35 16.49
CA GLN A 43 5.59 4.73 17.51
C GLN A 43 5.89 3.25 17.79
N LYS A 44 6.84 2.62 17.06
CA LYS A 44 7.15 1.19 17.14
C LYS A 44 5.92 0.29 16.94
N ALA A 45 5.19 0.50 15.86
CA ALA A 45 4.02 -0.31 15.50
C ALA A 45 4.37 -1.71 14.98
N PHE A 46 5.64 -1.97 14.69
CA PHE A 46 6.16 -3.25 14.18
C PHE A 46 7.58 -3.52 14.69
N LYS A 47 8.05 -4.74 14.49
CA LYS A 47 9.41 -5.19 14.85
C LYS A 47 9.98 -6.14 13.79
N ASP A 48 11.25 -6.48 13.98
CA ASP A 48 11.96 -7.51 13.22
C ASP A 48 11.18 -8.84 13.19
N GLY A 49 11.11 -9.44 12.00
CA GLY A 49 10.45 -10.71 11.74
C GLY A 49 8.92 -10.64 11.67
N GLU A 50 8.31 -9.43 11.63
CA GLU A 50 6.87 -9.33 11.36
C GLU A 50 6.56 -9.83 9.95
N TRP A 51 5.51 -10.63 9.81
CA TRP A 51 5.09 -11.21 8.55
C TRP A 51 3.58 -11.27 8.43
N PHE A 52 3.08 -10.99 7.21
CA PHE A 52 1.68 -11.04 6.83
C PHE A 52 1.46 -11.91 5.60
N GLU A 53 0.29 -12.56 5.51
CA GLU A 53 -0.26 -13.14 4.29
C GLU A 53 -1.67 -12.62 4.07
N PHE A 54 -1.92 -12.09 2.88
CA PHE A 54 -3.21 -11.59 2.44
C PHE A 54 -3.75 -12.48 1.32
N ARG A 55 -5.06 -12.64 1.31
CA ARG A 55 -5.82 -13.33 0.26
C ARG A 55 -6.59 -12.32 -0.56
N ILE A 56 -6.36 -12.31 -1.87
CA ILE A 56 -7.14 -11.52 -2.83
C ILE A 56 -8.18 -12.42 -3.47
N HIS A 57 -9.45 -12.00 -3.41
CA HIS A 57 -10.57 -12.78 -3.93
C HIS A 57 -11.69 -11.92 -4.49
N TYR A 58 -12.49 -12.51 -5.37
CA TYR A 58 -13.74 -11.97 -5.88
C TYR A 58 -14.88 -12.88 -5.42
N GLY A 59 -15.68 -12.41 -4.47
CA GLY A 59 -16.66 -13.26 -3.78
C GLY A 59 -15.99 -14.51 -3.20
N VAL A 60 -16.41 -15.69 -3.64
CA VAL A 60 -15.86 -16.98 -3.18
C VAL A 60 -14.62 -17.43 -3.96
N PHE A 61 -14.26 -16.76 -5.05
CA PHE A 61 -13.17 -17.17 -5.92
C PHE A 61 -11.84 -16.54 -5.49
N ASN A 62 -10.89 -17.37 -5.03
CA ASN A 62 -9.53 -16.95 -4.74
C ASN A 62 -8.78 -16.63 -6.03
N ALA A 63 -8.20 -15.43 -6.11
CA ALA A 63 -7.44 -14.95 -7.25
C ALA A 63 -5.93 -14.97 -6.99
N SER A 64 -5.50 -14.42 -5.85
CA SER A 64 -4.09 -14.23 -5.55
C SER A 64 -3.79 -14.33 -4.05
N ARG A 65 -2.50 -14.51 -3.73
CA ARG A 65 -1.93 -14.34 -2.39
C ARG A 65 -0.81 -13.31 -2.44
N VAL A 66 -0.74 -12.52 -1.40
CA VAL A 66 0.34 -11.54 -1.19
C VAL A 66 0.93 -11.80 0.19
N SER A 67 2.25 -11.86 0.28
CA SER A 67 2.96 -11.85 1.56
C SER A 67 3.81 -10.60 1.69
N LEU A 68 3.96 -10.14 2.92
CA LEU A 68 4.82 -9.03 3.29
C LEU A 68 5.58 -9.42 4.55
N GLU A 69 6.90 -9.29 4.52
CA GLU A 69 7.79 -9.54 5.66
C GLU A 69 8.75 -8.37 5.86
N ILE A 70 9.20 -8.18 7.08
CA ILE A 70 10.20 -7.18 7.43
C ILE A 70 11.26 -7.79 8.33
N THR A 71 12.52 -7.47 8.06
CA THR A 71 13.68 -7.86 8.87
C THR A 71 14.54 -6.66 9.18
N ALA A 72 15.14 -6.63 10.37
CA ALA A 72 16.18 -5.66 10.68
C ALA A 72 17.46 -6.00 9.91
N ASP A 73 18.10 -4.99 9.36
CA ASP A 73 19.31 -5.13 8.54
C ASP A 73 20.20 -3.89 8.66
N THR A 74 21.33 -3.89 7.97
CA THR A 74 22.27 -2.78 7.90
C THR A 74 22.64 -2.52 6.44
N LEU A 75 22.46 -1.30 5.98
CA LEU A 75 22.86 -0.84 4.66
C LEU A 75 23.92 0.25 4.82
N ASP A 76 25.12 0.06 4.28
CA ASP A 76 26.25 1.00 4.39
C ASP A 76 26.51 1.46 5.83
N GLN A 77 26.46 0.52 6.80
CA GLN A 77 26.63 0.73 8.25
C GLN A 77 25.48 1.52 8.92
N VAL A 78 24.40 1.82 8.20
CA VAL A 78 23.21 2.48 8.75
C VAL A 78 22.17 1.43 9.09
N PRO A 79 21.57 1.44 10.31
CA PRO A 79 20.48 0.54 10.66
C PRO A 79 19.24 0.82 9.80
N VAL A 80 18.79 -0.21 9.10
CA VAL A 80 17.61 -0.16 8.23
C VAL A 80 16.67 -1.33 8.53
N PHE A 81 15.45 -1.23 8.05
CA PHE A 81 14.58 -2.38 7.83
C PHE A 81 14.62 -2.78 6.36
N HIS A 82 14.64 -4.09 6.11
CA HIS A 82 14.44 -4.68 4.80
C HIS A 82 13.06 -5.30 4.74
N ALA A 83 12.16 -4.71 3.99
CA ALA A 83 10.81 -5.23 3.78
C ALA A 83 10.68 -5.84 2.39
N LYS A 84 10.03 -7.02 2.30
CA LYS A 84 9.83 -7.80 1.08
C LYS A 84 8.37 -8.11 0.90
N GLY A 85 7.82 -7.70 -0.25
CA GLY A 85 6.49 -8.04 -0.71
C GLY A 85 6.56 -9.06 -1.86
N TYR A 86 5.75 -10.11 -1.78
CA TYR A 86 5.62 -11.09 -2.84
C TYR A 86 4.15 -11.36 -3.16
N GLY A 87 3.76 -11.12 -4.40
CA GLY A 87 2.41 -11.34 -4.90
C GLY A 87 2.37 -12.39 -6.00
N ARG A 88 1.37 -13.30 -5.96
CA ARG A 88 1.17 -14.28 -7.02
C ARG A 88 -0.28 -14.67 -7.20
N THR A 89 -0.70 -14.91 -8.45
CA THR A 89 -1.97 -15.58 -8.73
C THR A 89 -1.92 -17.05 -8.33
N THR A 90 -3.07 -17.57 -7.89
CA THR A 90 -3.22 -18.94 -7.39
C THR A 90 -4.40 -19.66 -8.08
N GLY A 91 -4.40 -21.00 -7.99
CA GLY A 91 -5.50 -21.82 -8.48
C GLY A 91 -5.83 -21.59 -9.95
N LEU A 92 -7.11 -21.58 -10.27
CA LEU A 92 -7.61 -21.40 -11.64
C LEU A 92 -7.25 -20.02 -12.22
N ALA A 93 -7.16 -18.97 -11.39
CA ALA A 93 -6.78 -17.64 -11.86
C ALA A 93 -5.40 -17.63 -12.54
N ARG A 94 -4.44 -18.43 -12.05
CA ARG A 94 -3.10 -18.55 -12.64
C ARG A 94 -3.10 -19.12 -14.06
N LEU A 95 -4.09 -19.93 -14.43
CA LEU A 95 -4.19 -20.50 -15.78
C LEU A 95 -4.60 -19.45 -16.82
N PHE A 96 -5.32 -18.42 -16.40
CA PHE A 96 -5.82 -17.36 -17.27
C PHE A 96 -4.94 -16.12 -17.26
N PHE A 97 -4.35 -15.81 -16.11
CA PHE A 97 -3.53 -14.61 -15.93
C PHE A 97 -2.47 -14.86 -14.85
N LYS A 98 -1.23 -15.11 -15.29
CA LYS A 98 -0.10 -15.30 -14.38
C LYS A 98 0.36 -13.94 -13.86
N VAL A 99 0.39 -13.79 -12.53
CA VAL A 99 1.06 -12.69 -11.82
C VAL A 99 2.13 -13.27 -10.94
N GLU A 100 3.31 -12.66 -10.96
CA GLU A 100 4.42 -12.98 -10.09
C GLU A 100 5.24 -11.71 -9.85
N ASP A 101 5.03 -11.09 -8.68
CA ASP A 101 5.51 -9.75 -8.38
C ASP A 101 6.37 -9.77 -7.13
N HIS A 102 7.55 -9.17 -7.21
CA HIS A 102 8.49 -8.98 -6.12
C HIS A 102 8.72 -7.47 -5.90
N TYR A 103 8.50 -7.05 -4.68
CA TYR A 103 8.79 -5.70 -4.22
C TYR A 103 9.70 -5.78 -3.01
N GLN A 104 10.72 -4.92 -2.95
CA GLN A 104 11.58 -4.83 -1.78
C GLN A 104 11.88 -3.36 -1.48
N SER A 105 12.03 -3.04 -0.20
CA SER A 105 12.45 -1.71 0.25
C SER A 105 13.42 -1.82 1.42
N TYR A 106 14.51 -1.06 1.36
CA TYR A 106 15.34 -0.74 2.50
C TYR A 106 15.01 0.67 2.97
N PHE A 107 14.59 0.82 4.22
CA PHE A 107 14.28 2.12 4.80
C PHE A 107 14.84 2.26 6.22
N GLY A 108 15.16 3.49 6.60
CA GLY A 108 15.82 3.79 7.87
C GLY A 108 14.96 3.39 9.08
N GLN A 109 15.60 2.78 10.11
CA GLN A 109 14.89 2.40 11.35
C GLN A 109 14.42 3.62 12.16
N HIS A 110 15.08 4.75 12.04
CA HIS A 110 14.78 5.97 12.79
C HIS A 110 13.83 6.90 12.07
N ASP A 111 14.07 7.14 10.79
CA ASP A 111 13.36 8.13 9.97
C ASP A 111 12.26 7.52 9.08
N GLY A 112 12.29 6.19 8.89
CA GLY A 112 11.33 5.48 8.03
C GLY A 112 11.46 5.84 6.55
N LEU A 113 12.52 6.57 6.14
CA LEU A 113 12.71 7.01 4.78
C LEU A 113 13.40 5.93 3.94
N PRO A 114 12.92 5.65 2.70
CA PRO A 114 13.52 4.65 1.84
C PRO A 114 14.94 5.08 1.40
N ARG A 115 15.83 4.08 1.29
CA ARG A 115 17.17 4.21 0.73
C ARG A 115 17.26 3.51 -0.61
N TRP A 116 16.58 2.39 -0.75
CA TRP A 116 16.56 1.59 -1.96
C TRP A 116 15.21 0.88 -2.09
N PHE A 117 14.72 0.78 -3.31
CA PHE A 117 13.49 0.09 -3.65
C PHE A 117 13.67 -0.74 -4.92
N LEU A 118 13.17 -1.97 -4.90
CA LEU A 118 13.08 -2.87 -6.05
C LEU A 118 11.64 -3.12 -6.43
N ARG A 119 11.38 -3.06 -7.72
CA ARG A 119 10.14 -3.53 -8.34
C ARG A 119 10.46 -4.47 -9.50
N ASP A 120 10.27 -5.77 -9.27
CA ASP A 120 10.40 -6.82 -10.30
C ASP A 120 9.06 -7.54 -10.44
N ILE A 121 8.38 -7.34 -11.57
CA ILE A 121 7.01 -7.79 -11.80
C ILE A 121 6.86 -8.51 -13.13
N ASP A 122 5.99 -9.54 -13.13
CA ASP A 122 5.49 -10.25 -14.32
C ASP A 122 3.97 -10.41 -14.21
N GLU A 123 3.23 -9.54 -14.90
CA GLU A 123 1.78 -9.47 -14.90
C GLU A 123 1.22 -9.80 -16.27
N GLY A 124 1.03 -11.09 -16.56
CA GLY A 124 0.47 -11.55 -17.84
C GLY A 124 1.30 -11.16 -19.06
N GLY A 125 2.63 -11.11 -18.91
CA GLY A 125 3.58 -10.70 -19.93
C GLY A 125 3.96 -9.20 -19.88
N TYR A 126 3.27 -8.38 -19.09
CA TYR A 126 3.78 -7.06 -18.76
C TYR A 126 4.82 -7.20 -17.67
N THR A 127 6.03 -6.74 -17.94
CA THR A 127 7.14 -6.91 -17.02
C THR A 127 7.87 -5.59 -16.75
N LYS A 128 8.27 -5.35 -15.50
CA LYS A 128 9.20 -4.30 -15.10
C LYS A 128 10.28 -4.89 -14.21
N ASP A 129 11.47 -4.31 -14.27
CA ASP A 129 12.57 -4.58 -13.34
C ASP A 129 13.29 -3.24 -13.08
N LEU A 130 12.90 -2.59 -11.99
CA LEU A 130 13.34 -1.26 -11.62
C LEU A 130 14.02 -1.29 -10.25
N GLU A 131 15.16 -0.63 -10.14
CA GLU A 131 15.79 -0.26 -8.87
C GLU A 131 15.75 1.26 -8.71
N ILE A 132 15.39 1.73 -7.53
CA ILE A 132 15.36 3.14 -7.18
C ILE A 132 16.24 3.36 -5.95
N PHE A 133 17.20 4.26 -6.06
CA PHE A 133 18.08 4.69 -4.99
C PHE A 133 17.67 6.10 -4.58
N PHE A 134 17.33 6.30 -3.32
CA PHE A 134 16.83 7.57 -2.78
C PHE A 134 17.97 8.30 -2.05
N ASP A 135 18.13 9.56 -2.37
CA ASP A 135 18.93 10.52 -1.63
C ASP A 135 18.02 11.64 -1.12
N HIS A 136 17.69 11.59 0.16
CA HIS A 136 16.79 12.56 0.78
C HIS A 136 17.49 13.88 1.12
N GLU A 137 18.81 13.92 1.20
CA GLU A 137 19.58 15.14 1.45
C GLU A 137 19.60 16.02 0.20
N THR A 138 19.89 15.42 -0.95
CA THR A 138 19.87 16.14 -2.24
C THR A 138 18.48 16.19 -2.88
N ARG A 139 17.49 15.45 -2.34
CA ARG A 139 16.16 15.28 -2.90
C ARG A 139 16.18 14.70 -4.32
N GLU A 140 17.02 13.72 -4.53
CA GLU A 140 17.14 13.02 -5.81
C GLU A 140 16.81 11.54 -5.66
N ALA A 141 16.21 10.95 -6.69
CA ALA A 141 16.13 9.51 -6.88
C ALA A 141 16.81 9.11 -8.17
N MET A 142 17.69 8.11 -8.08
CA MET A 142 18.30 7.46 -9.25
C MET A 142 17.52 6.19 -9.57
N VAL A 143 16.91 6.15 -10.74
CA VAL A 143 16.13 5.01 -11.23
C VAL A 143 16.95 4.24 -12.26
N LYS A 144 17.16 2.94 -12.00
CA LYS A 144 17.77 1.99 -12.94
C LYS A 144 16.70 1.07 -13.50
N ASP A 145 16.36 1.23 -14.76
CA ASP A 145 15.48 0.31 -15.50
C ASP A 145 16.37 -0.78 -16.15
N LYS A 146 16.41 -1.97 -15.53
CA LYS A 146 17.26 -3.07 -15.98
C LYS A 146 16.80 -3.63 -17.33
N LYS A 147 15.50 -3.57 -17.64
CA LYS A 147 14.95 -4.04 -18.90
C LYS A 147 15.30 -3.11 -20.07
N LYS A 148 15.19 -1.81 -19.84
CA LYS A 148 15.60 -0.81 -20.85
C LYS A 148 17.11 -0.52 -20.84
N LYS A 149 17.84 -1.04 -19.85
CA LYS A 149 19.27 -0.73 -19.60
C LYS A 149 19.53 0.77 -19.53
N ALA A 150 18.63 1.49 -18.89
CA ALA A 150 18.63 2.95 -18.75
C ALA A 150 18.72 3.36 -17.28
N THR A 151 19.38 4.48 -17.04
CA THR A 151 19.43 5.12 -15.74
C THR A 151 18.97 6.57 -15.89
N SER A 152 18.11 7.02 -15.00
CA SER A 152 17.62 8.40 -14.96
C SER A 152 17.63 8.96 -13.54
N LYS A 153 17.81 10.27 -13.42
CA LYS A 153 17.68 11.01 -12.17
C LYS A 153 16.39 11.80 -12.16
N HIS A 154 15.78 11.85 -10.99
CA HIS A 154 14.52 12.55 -10.77
C HIS A 154 14.58 13.33 -9.46
N GLU A 155 14.02 14.51 -9.42
CA GLU A 155 13.79 15.24 -8.18
C GLU A 155 12.65 14.56 -7.41
N ILE A 156 12.81 14.40 -6.09
CA ILE A 156 11.79 13.83 -5.21
C ILE A 156 11.30 14.88 -4.20
N ASN A 157 10.04 14.76 -3.82
CA ASN A 157 9.45 15.56 -2.76
C ASN A 157 10.09 15.23 -1.41
N GLU A 158 9.98 16.16 -0.46
CA GLU A 158 10.45 15.94 0.90
C GLU A 158 9.79 14.71 1.54
N ASN A 159 10.61 13.86 2.19
CA ASN A 159 10.16 12.62 2.84
C ASN A 159 9.41 11.66 1.89
N ALA A 160 9.72 11.70 0.59
CA ALA A 160 9.10 10.82 -0.38
C ALA A 160 9.29 9.35 -0.02
N GLN A 161 8.22 8.59 -0.08
CA GLN A 161 8.16 7.16 0.22
C GLN A 161 8.04 6.33 -1.06
N ASP A 162 8.58 5.11 -1.05
CA ASP A 162 8.19 4.08 -2.00
C ASP A 162 6.91 3.35 -1.55
N LEU A 163 6.43 2.41 -2.37
CA LEU A 163 5.20 1.68 -2.10
C LEU A 163 5.24 0.86 -0.79
N ILE A 164 6.38 0.28 -0.45
CA ILE A 164 6.55 -0.58 0.73
C ILE A 164 6.85 0.26 1.96
N SER A 165 7.81 1.19 1.86
CA SER A 165 8.16 2.07 2.98
C SER A 165 6.97 2.92 3.43
N ALA A 166 6.11 3.37 2.50
CA ALA A 166 4.88 4.11 2.80
C ALA A 166 3.98 3.36 3.81
N PHE A 167 3.81 2.06 3.62
CA PHE A 167 3.01 1.22 4.52
C PHE A 167 3.55 1.24 5.96
N TYR A 168 4.86 1.07 6.14
CA TYR A 168 5.51 1.08 7.46
C TYR A 168 5.61 2.47 8.05
N TYR A 169 5.83 3.49 7.21
CA TYR A 169 5.87 4.89 7.63
C TYR A 169 4.53 5.34 8.21
N LEU A 170 3.42 5.03 7.55
CA LEU A 170 2.07 5.35 8.02
C LEU A 170 1.78 4.74 9.38
N ARG A 171 2.23 3.51 9.64
CA ARG A 171 2.04 2.82 10.93
C ARG A 171 2.85 3.44 12.06
N ASN A 172 4.06 3.91 11.79
CA ASN A 172 4.98 4.41 12.80
C ASN A 172 4.87 5.91 13.09
N PHE A 173 4.60 6.73 12.08
CA PHE A 173 4.76 8.18 12.20
C PHE A 173 3.44 8.95 12.31
N TYR A 174 2.29 8.30 12.16
CA TYR A 174 1.00 8.95 12.33
C TYR A 174 0.26 8.47 13.57
N ASP A 175 -0.18 9.42 14.41
CA ASP A 175 -1.08 9.13 15.51
C ASP A 175 -2.53 9.24 15.05
N THR A 176 -3.24 8.14 15.18
CA THR A 176 -4.65 8.05 14.78
C THR A 176 -5.61 7.95 15.98
N THR A 177 -5.10 8.12 17.20
CA THR A 177 -5.89 7.96 18.42
C THR A 177 -7.10 8.88 18.43
N ASP A 178 -6.88 10.17 18.16
CA ASP A 178 -7.91 11.21 18.19
C ASP A 178 -8.37 11.68 16.80
N ILE A 179 -8.05 10.92 15.75
CA ILE A 179 -8.43 11.27 14.37
C ILE A 179 -9.95 11.40 14.24
N LYS A 180 -10.40 12.51 13.66
CA LYS A 180 -11.83 12.82 13.47
C LYS A 180 -12.27 12.50 12.06
N LYS A 181 -13.54 12.13 11.93
CA LYS A 181 -14.14 11.86 10.61
C LYS A 181 -13.99 13.06 9.69
N GLY A 182 -13.45 12.79 8.49
CA GLY A 182 -13.15 13.77 7.47
C GLY A 182 -11.69 14.25 7.46
N GLU A 183 -10.94 14.09 8.56
CA GLU A 183 -9.50 14.36 8.57
C GLU A 183 -8.74 13.39 7.68
N SER A 184 -7.57 13.80 7.25
CA SER A 184 -6.75 13.04 6.31
C SER A 184 -5.32 12.92 6.77
N ILE A 185 -4.68 11.81 6.38
CA ILE A 185 -3.24 11.59 6.46
C ILE A 185 -2.68 11.84 5.06
N GLU A 186 -1.63 12.63 4.94
CA GLU A 186 -0.95 12.91 3.67
C GLU A 186 0.48 12.39 3.67
N LEU A 187 0.93 11.89 2.51
CA LEU A 187 2.22 11.28 2.31
C LEU A 187 2.75 11.58 0.91
N ASN A 188 3.98 12.09 0.81
CA ASN A 188 4.67 12.18 -0.47
C ASN A 188 5.15 10.80 -0.89
N MET A 189 4.88 10.40 -2.11
CA MET A 189 5.34 9.15 -2.69
C MET A 189 6.09 9.40 -3.99
N PHE A 190 7.10 8.59 -4.25
CA PHE A 190 7.78 8.51 -5.53
C PHE A 190 7.57 7.11 -6.12
N PHE A 191 6.84 7.05 -7.23
CA PHE A 191 6.50 5.80 -7.89
C PHE A 191 6.43 5.99 -9.40
N ASP A 192 6.84 5.00 -10.19
CA ASP A 192 6.89 5.07 -11.65
C ASP A 192 7.59 6.34 -12.19
N GLN A 193 8.64 6.80 -11.50
CA GLN A 193 9.46 7.98 -11.84
C GLN A 193 8.72 9.33 -11.69
N GLU A 194 7.63 9.35 -10.93
CA GLU A 194 6.83 10.54 -10.67
C GLU A 194 6.57 10.74 -9.17
N ASN A 195 6.40 12.00 -8.78
CA ASN A 195 6.00 12.36 -7.43
C ASN A 195 4.47 12.40 -7.33
N TYR A 196 3.94 11.79 -6.27
CA TYR A 196 2.51 11.79 -5.97
C TYR A 196 2.29 12.26 -4.54
N LEU A 197 1.25 13.06 -4.32
CA LEU A 197 0.72 13.27 -2.99
C LEU A 197 -0.38 12.23 -2.76
N PHE A 198 -0.11 11.27 -1.88
CA PHE A 198 -1.07 10.26 -1.45
C PHE A 198 -1.78 10.72 -0.19
N LYS A 199 -3.09 10.56 -0.16
CA LYS A 199 -3.92 10.98 0.96
C LYS A 199 -4.85 9.86 1.38
N LEU A 200 -4.98 9.64 2.70
CA LEU A 200 -5.95 8.72 3.29
C LEU A 200 -6.96 9.52 4.11
N ARG A 201 -8.22 9.56 3.70
CA ARG A 201 -9.30 10.19 4.44
C ARG A 201 -9.88 9.23 5.46
N PHE A 202 -10.00 9.66 6.70
CA PHE A 202 -10.67 8.89 7.74
C PHE A 202 -12.19 9.03 7.63
N LEU A 203 -12.87 7.89 7.49
CA LEU A 203 -14.33 7.81 7.35
C LEU A 203 -15.04 7.47 8.67
N GLY A 204 -14.32 6.94 9.65
CA GLY A 204 -14.86 6.52 10.94
C GLY A 204 -14.27 5.21 11.42
N ARG A 205 -14.79 4.70 12.54
CA ARG A 205 -14.43 3.39 13.11
C ARG A 205 -15.52 2.39 12.84
N GLU A 206 -15.13 1.15 12.56
CA GLU A 206 -16.05 0.05 12.23
C GLU A 206 -15.48 -1.26 12.76
N THR A 207 -16.35 -2.16 13.22
CA THR A 207 -15.93 -3.51 13.61
C THR A 207 -16.18 -4.47 12.46
N LEU A 208 -15.13 -5.16 12.02
CA LEU A 208 -15.20 -6.15 10.96
C LEU A 208 -15.22 -7.57 11.51
N GLU A 209 -16.04 -8.43 10.91
CA GLU A 209 -15.90 -9.88 11.04
C GLU A 209 -14.72 -10.34 10.18
N THR A 210 -13.78 -11.07 10.78
CA THR A 210 -12.57 -11.58 10.15
C THR A 210 -12.36 -13.04 10.46
N ALA A 211 -11.35 -13.67 9.85
CA ALA A 211 -10.94 -15.03 10.18
C ALA A 211 -10.42 -15.17 11.64
N PHE A 212 -10.10 -14.06 12.29
CA PHE A 212 -9.59 -14.01 13.68
C PHE A 212 -10.68 -13.69 14.71
N GLY A 213 -11.91 -13.42 14.28
CA GLY A 213 -13.00 -12.86 15.07
C GLY A 213 -13.29 -11.40 14.74
N LYS A 214 -13.98 -10.71 15.63
CA LYS A 214 -14.34 -9.30 15.46
C LYS A 214 -13.14 -8.40 15.75
N VAL A 215 -12.77 -7.54 14.78
CA VAL A 215 -11.66 -6.60 14.91
C VAL A 215 -12.17 -5.17 14.75
N ARG A 216 -11.83 -4.32 15.69
CA ARG A 216 -12.09 -2.88 15.58
C ARG A 216 -11.12 -2.25 14.61
N CYS A 217 -11.64 -1.48 13.64
CA CYS A 217 -10.85 -0.92 12.55
C CYS A 217 -11.11 0.57 12.35
N LEU A 218 -10.06 1.27 11.94
CA LEU A 218 -10.15 2.56 11.26
C LEU A 218 -10.56 2.31 9.82
N LYS A 219 -11.64 2.97 9.36
CA LYS A 219 -12.10 2.93 7.98
C LYS A 219 -11.52 4.13 7.24
N LEU A 220 -10.73 3.87 6.22
CA LEU A 220 -9.97 4.87 5.48
C LEU A 220 -10.33 4.80 3.99
N ARG A 221 -10.25 5.92 3.31
CA ARG A 221 -10.41 6.02 1.85
C ARG A 221 -9.19 6.66 1.23
N PRO A 222 -8.50 5.95 0.31
CA PRO A 222 -7.41 6.55 -0.44
C PRO A 222 -7.95 7.61 -1.40
N LEU A 223 -7.25 8.73 -1.46
CA LEU A 223 -7.44 9.81 -2.40
C LEU A 223 -6.17 9.92 -3.22
N VAL A 224 -6.29 9.90 -4.53
CA VAL A 224 -5.15 10.05 -5.43
C VAL A 224 -5.25 11.38 -6.15
N GLN A 225 -4.15 12.12 -6.16
CA GLN A 225 -4.06 13.36 -6.91
C GLN A 225 -3.81 13.04 -8.38
N SER A 226 -4.77 13.42 -9.23
CA SER A 226 -4.60 13.45 -10.67
C SER A 226 -4.50 14.92 -11.12
N GLY A 227 -3.31 15.36 -11.53
CA GLY A 227 -3.03 16.76 -11.81
C GLY A 227 -3.16 17.63 -10.55
N ARG A 228 -4.01 18.68 -10.59
CA ARG A 228 -4.26 19.60 -9.46
C ARG A 228 -5.47 19.22 -8.60
N VAL A 229 -6.15 18.12 -8.91
CA VAL A 229 -7.41 17.74 -8.26
C VAL A 229 -7.25 16.37 -7.60
N PHE A 230 -7.63 16.28 -6.32
CA PHE A 230 -7.81 14.98 -5.67
C PHE A 230 -9.14 14.37 -6.14
N SER A 231 -9.08 13.20 -6.73
CA SER A 231 -10.29 12.40 -6.96
C SER A 231 -10.43 11.35 -5.86
N GLU A 232 -11.59 11.34 -5.20
CA GLU A 232 -11.96 10.24 -4.33
C GLU A 232 -12.16 8.99 -5.18
N GLN A 233 -11.41 7.96 -4.87
CA GLN A 233 -11.69 6.62 -5.36
C GLN A 233 -12.82 6.05 -4.49
N GLU A 234 -14.05 6.48 -4.72
CA GLU A 234 -15.22 6.04 -3.94
C GLU A 234 -15.39 4.52 -3.92
N SER A 235 -14.78 3.85 -4.89
CA SER A 235 -14.78 2.39 -5.01
C SER A 235 -13.77 1.69 -4.10
N VAL A 236 -12.81 2.40 -3.47
CA VAL A 236 -11.78 1.75 -2.64
C VAL A 236 -11.92 2.15 -1.18
N THR A 237 -11.90 1.14 -0.32
CA THR A 237 -11.92 1.31 1.14
C THR A 237 -10.85 0.44 1.77
N LEU A 238 -10.10 1.01 2.73
CA LEU A 238 -9.09 0.34 3.52
C LEU A 238 -9.55 0.29 4.98
N TRP A 239 -9.47 -0.87 5.62
CA TRP A 239 -9.64 -1.06 7.04
C TRP A 239 -8.31 -1.45 7.67
N VAL A 240 -7.91 -0.69 8.68
CA VAL A 240 -6.68 -0.88 9.46
C VAL A 240 -7.08 -1.13 10.90
N SER A 241 -6.41 -2.05 11.60
CA SER A 241 -6.70 -2.30 13.03
C SER A 241 -6.57 -1.02 13.86
N ASP A 242 -7.56 -0.76 14.71
CA ASP A 242 -7.60 0.40 15.63
C ASP A 242 -6.86 0.05 16.92
N ASP A 243 -5.60 -0.36 16.77
CA ASP A 243 -4.69 -0.76 17.84
C ASP A 243 -3.28 -0.21 17.59
N ALA A 244 -2.34 -0.52 18.47
CA ALA A 244 -0.96 -0.07 18.37
C ALA A 244 -0.18 -0.71 17.19
N ASN A 245 -0.63 -1.83 16.62
CA ASN A 245 -0.02 -2.45 15.46
C ASN A 245 -0.41 -1.75 14.14
N LYS A 246 -1.63 -1.20 14.03
CA LYS A 246 -2.16 -0.52 12.85
C LYS A 246 -1.98 -1.34 11.55
N ILE A 247 -2.35 -2.62 11.59
CA ILE A 247 -2.20 -3.51 10.43
C ILE A 247 -3.41 -3.46 9.51
N PRO A 248 -3.23 -3.58 8.17
CA PRO A 248 -4.37 -3.67 7.27
C PRO A 248 -5.11 -4.99 7.50
N ILE A 249 -6.41 -4.87 7.70
CA ILE A 249 -7.30 -6.01 7.91
C ILE A 249 -7.98 -6.37 6.59
N ARG A 250 -8.45 -5.35 5.86
CA ARG A 250 -9.11 -5.51 4.56
C ARG A 250 -8.87 -4.30 3.68
N LEU A 251 -8.63 -4.55 2.39
CA LEU A 251 -8.80 -3.55 1.33
C LEU A 251 -9.89 -4.08 0.40
N ARG A 252 -10.90 -3.26 0.11
CA ARG A 252 -11.97 -3.56 -0.81
C ARG A 252 -11.98 -2.58 -1.96
N ALA A 253 -12.08 -3.10 -3.17
CA ALA A 253 -12.37 -2.33 -4.37
C ALA A 253 -13.75 -2.74 -4.90
N ASP A 254 -14.74 -1.84 -4.80
CA ASP A 254 -16.07 -2.06 -5.32
C ASP A 254 -16.08 -1.97 -6.85
N LEU A 255 -16.74 -2.91 -7.49
CA LEU A 255 -16.91 -2.98 -8.93
C LEU A 255 -18.38 -2.73 -9.29
N ARG A 256 -18.70 -2.60 -10.57
CA ARG A 256 -20.10 -2.52 -11.03
C ARG A 256 -20.94 -3.71 -10.55
N VAL A 257 -20.31 -4.87 -10.42
CA VAL A 257 -20.92 -6.07 -9.87
C VAL A 257 -19.93 -6.70 -8.89
N GLY A 258 -20.29 -6.76 -7.60
CA GLY A 258 -19.43 -7.32 -6.56
C GLY A 258 -18.26 -6.45 -6.15
N SER A 259 -17.28 -7.05 -5.49
CA SER A 259 -16.05 -6.41 -5.04
C SER A 259 -14.83 -7.34 -5.19
N ILE A 260 -13.64 -6.75 -5.32
CA ILE A 260 -12.40 -7.45 -5.07
C ILE A 260 -11.98 -7.10 -3.64
N ASP A 261 -11.78 -8.12 -2.83
CA ASP A 261 -11.34 -7.98 -1.46
C ASP A 261 -9.93 -8.56 -1.30
N CYS A 262 -9.09 -7.84 -0.53
CA CYS A 262 -7.79 -8.29 -0.07
C CYS A 262 -7.85 -8.36 1.46
N ASP A 263 -7.99 -9.58 1.99
CA ASP A 263 -8.17 -9.84 3.42
C ASP A 263 -6.88 -10.35 4.05
N LEU A 264 -6.56 -9.86 5.25
CA LEU A 264 -5.53 -10.45 6.10
C LEU A 264 -5.94 -11.89 6.46
N GLU A 265 -5.11 -12.87 6.11
CA GLU A 265 -5.38 -14.29 6.34
C GLU A 265 -4.48 -14.88 7.44
N LYS A 266 -3.23 -14.39 7.52
CA LYS A 266 -2.26 -14.82 8.54
C LYS A 266 -1.32 -13.69 8.91
N PHE A 267 -0.80 -13.76 10.13
CA PHE A 267 0.27 -12.89 10.59
C PHE A 267 1.20 -13.61 11.58
N LYS A 268 2.41 -13.07 11.76
CA LYS A 268 3.40 -13.53 12.75
C LYS A 268 4.16 -12.34 13.33
N ASN A 269 4.66 -12.52 14.54
CA ASN A 269 5.61 -11.62 15.19
C ASN A 269 5.17 -10.16 15.27
N LEU A 270 3.89 -9.89 15.56
CA LEU A 270 3.43 -8.53 15.82
C LEU A 270 4.18 -7.90 17.00
N GLN A 271 4.38 -6.60 16.95
CA GLN A 271 5.01 -5.83 18.04
C GLN A 271 4.14 -5.81 19.29
N HIS A 272 2.83 -5.68 19.13
CA HIS A 272 1.84 -5.65 20.20
C HIS A 272 0.84 -6.80 20.08
N PRO A 273 0.14 -7.16 21.15
CA PRO A 273 -0.97 -8.12 21.08
C PRO A 273 -1.98 -7.72 20.01
N PHE A 274 -2.50 -8.70 19.27
CA PHE A 274 -3.58 -8.47 18.32
C PHE A 274 -4.92 -8.39 19.07
N GLU A 275 -5.61 -7.28 18.95
CA GLU A 275 -6.84 -7.02 19.70
C GLU A 275 -8.07 -7.54 18.93
N ILE A 276 -8.86 -8.38 19.61
CA ILE A 276 -10.18 -8.82 19.14
C ILE A 276 -11.26 -8.35 20.10
N VAL A 277 -12.44 -8.06 19.58
CA VAL A 277 -13.61 -7.72 20.40
C VAL A 277 -14.24 -9.01 20.90
N LEU A 278 -14.22 -9.21 22.21
CA LEU A 278 -14.95 -10.30 22.86
C LEU A 278 -16.43 -9.93 22.94
N ASN A 279 -17.31 -10.89 22.66
CA ASN A 279 -18.76 -10.72 22.78
C ASN A 279 -19.20 -10.73 24.23
#